data_0e6f474cf39e7901560d25706b571424
#
_entry.id   0e6f474cf39e7901560d25706b571424
#
_cell.length_a   1.000
_cell.length_b   1.000
_cell.length_c   1.000
_cell.angle_alpha   90.00
_cell.angle_beta   90.00
_cell.angle_gamma   90.00
#
_symmetry.space_group_name_H-M   'P 1'
#
loop_
_entity.id
_entity.type
_entity.pdbx_description
1 polymer ?
#
loop_
_entity_poly.entity_id
_entity_poly.type
_entity_poly.pdbx_seq_one_letter_code
_entity_poly.pdbx_strand_id
1 'polypeptide(L)' 'KAKAAIPWAEASVAKKSEYANNDTLAWLYFKAGDVERAKEIARKAIELGKAAGEDTSSTEELLQK' A
#
# COMPACT_ATOMS: atom_id res chain seq x y z
N LYS A 1 -13.14 5.20 9.28
CA LYS A 1 -12.93 5.98 8.07
C LYS A 1 -11.47 5.88 7.63
N ALA A 2 -11.25 5.93 6.33
CA ALA A 2 -9.94 5.67 5.76
C ALA A 2 -8.83 6.60 6.30
N LYS A 3 -9.12 7.89 6.39
CA LYS A 3 -8.13 8.85 6.87
C LYS A 3 -7.66 8.59 8.31
N ALA A 4 -8.57 8.16 9.15
CA ALA A 4 -8.24 7.89 10.56
C ALA A 4 -7.34 6.66 10.69
N ALA A 5 -7.37 5.74 9.74
CA ALA A 5 -6.57 4.53 9.77
C ALA A 5 -5.17 4.71 9.20
N ILE A 6 -4.92 5.78 8.45
CA ILE A 6 -3.61 5.99 7.81
C ILE A 6 -2.45 6.05 8.80
N PRO A 7 -2.51 6.80 9.92
CA PRO A 7 -1.39 6.84 10.86
C PRO A 7 -1.06 5.46 11.45
N TRP A 8 -2.08 4.65 11.69
CA TRP A 8 -1.87 3.30 12.18
C TRP A 8 -1.18 2.43 11.14
N ALA A 9 -1.62 2.51 9.89
CA ALA A 9 -1.04 1.74 8.80
C ALA A 9 0.41 2.15 8.54
N GLU A 10 0.71 3.45 8.61
CA GLU A 10 2.08 3.94 8.45
C GLU A 10 3.01 3.42 9.55
N ALA A 11 2.53 3.37 10.78
CA ALA A 11 3.31 2.84 11.88
C ALA A 11 3.62 1.35 11.67
N SER A 12 2.66 0.59 11.16
CA SER A 12 2.86 -0.82 10.83
C SER A 12 3.95 -0.99 9.75
N VAL A 13 3.87 -0.20 8.70
CA VAL A 13 4.86 -0.23 7.61
C VAL A 13 6.24 0.12 8.11
N ALA A 14 6.36 1.14 8.95
CA ALA A 14 7.63 1.56 9.50
C ALA A 14 8.30 0.46 10.31
N LYS A 15 7.52 -0.38 10.95
CA LYS A 15 8.05 -1.48 11.75
C LYS A 15 8.42 -2.71 10.94
N LYS A 16 7.59 -3.09 9.99
CA LYS A 16 7.73 -4.36 9.28
C LYS A 16 8.05 -4.25 7.80
N SER A 17 7.61 -3.21 7.15
CA SER A 17 7.80 -2.99 5.71
C SER A 17 7.45 -4.21 4.85
N GLU A 18 6.45 -4.98 5.26
CA GLU A 18 6.01 -6.16 4.52
C GLU A 18 5.04 -5.76 3.41
N TYR A 19 4.97 -6.59 2.38
CA TYR A 19 4.07 -6.35 1.26
C TYR A 19 2.63 -6.09 1.69
N ALA A 20 2.09 -6.92 2.58
CA ALA A 20 0.70 -6.78 3.03
C ALA A 20 0.44 -5.43 3.70
N ASN A 21 1.39 -4.97 4.53
CA ASN A 21 1.25 -3.68 5.21
C ASN A 21 1.30 -2.53 4.23
N ASN A 22 2.19 -2.60 3.25
CA ASN A 22 2.29 -1.56 2.22
C ASN A 22 1.05 -1.54 1.33
N ASP A 23 0.53 -2.71 0.97
CA ASP A 23 -0.69 -2.82 0.17
C ASP A 23 -1.87 -2.16 0.91
N THR A 24 -2.03 -2.47 2.19
CA THR A 24 -3.08 -1.89 3.02
C THR A 24 -2.96 -0.37 3.06
N LEU A 25 -1.75 0.14 3.29
CA LEU A 25 -1.51 1.57 3.34
C LEU A 25 -1.84 2.24 2.01
N ALA A 26 -1.45 1.63 0.90
CA ALA A 26 -1.75 2.17 -0.43
C ALA A 26 -3.26 2.30 -0.66
N TRP A 27 -4.02 1.27 -0.31
CA TRP A 27 -5.47 1.32 -0.46
C TRP A 27 -6.11 2.35 0.45
N LEU A 28 -5.59 2.53 1.66
CA LEU A 28 -6.10 3.54 2.58
C LEU A 28 -5.88 4.95 2.04
N TYR A 29 -4.71 5.23 1.50
CA TYR A 29 -4.45 6.51 0.85
C TYR A 29 -5.36 6.73 -0.34
N PHE A 30 -5.57 5.69 -1.14
CA PHE A 30 -6.45 5.78 -2.30
C PHE A 30 -7.88 6.13 -1.87
N LYS A 31 -8.40 5.47 -0.85
CA LYS A 31 -9.74 5.74 -0.34
C LYS A 31 -9.86 7.12 0.30
N ALA A 32 -8.76 7.63 0.84
CA ALA A 32 -8.73 8.97 1.43
C ALA A 32 -8.64 10.07 0.39
N GLY A 33 -8.43 9.71 -0.88
CA GLY A 33 -8.32 10.67 -1.96
C GLY A 33 -6.90 11.08 -2.32
N ASP A 34 -5.89 10.52 -1.64
CA ASP A 34 -4.49 10.81 -1.90
C ASP A 34 -3.93 9.79 -2.89
N VAL A 35 -4.36 9.93 -4.14
CA VAL A 35 -4.04 8.95 -5.19
C VAL A 35 -2.55 8.92 -5.51
N GLU A 36 -1.88 10.05 -5.46
CA GLU A 36 -0.45 10.11 -5.78
C GLU A 36 0.37 9.29 -4.80
N ARG A 37 0.14 9.48 -3.50
CA ARG A 37 0.84 8.71 -2.47
C ARG A 37 0.45 7.24 -2.52
N ALA A 38 -0.83 6.98 -2.80
CA ALA A 38 -1.30 5.61 -2.94
C ALA A 38 -0.52 4.88 -4.02
N LYS A 39 -0.30 5.52 -5.16
CA LYS A 39 0.45 4.91 -6.26
C LYS A 39 1.92 4.70 -5.92
N GLU A 40 2.54 5.66 -5.24
CA GLU A 40 3.94 5.51 -4.81
C GLU A 40 4.11 4.32 -3.89
N ILE A 41 3.23 4.22 -2.90
CA ILE A 41 3.28 3.11 -1.94
C ILE A 41 2.96 1.79 -2.63
N ALA A 42 2.02 1.80 -3.58
CA ALA A 42 1.68 0.60 -4.34
C ALA A 42 2.87 0.07 -5.13
N ARG A 43 3.65 0.96 -5.76
CA ARG A 43 4.85 0.53 -6.47
C ARG A 43 5.85 -0.13 -5.54
N LYS A 44 6.04 0.46 -4.37
CA LYS A 44 6.94 -0.10 -3.37
C LYS A 44 6.43 -1.46 -2.88
N ALA A 45 5.12 -1.57 -2.65
CA ALA A 45 4.51 -2.82 -2.25
C ALA A 45 4.71 -3.91 -3.31
N ILE A 46 4.57 -3.55 -4.58
CA ILE A 46 4.78 -4.50 -5.68
C ILE A 46 6.21 -5.02 -5.68
N GLU A 47 7.19 -4.15 -5.50
CA GLU A 47 8.59 -4.58 -5.43
C GLU A 47 8.81 -5.56 -4.28
N LEU A 48 8.28 -5.24 -3.11
CA LEU A 48 8.40 -6.11 -1.94
C LEU A 48 7.70 -7.45 -2.17
N GLY A 49 6.51 -7.40 -2.77
CA GLY A 49 5.73 -8.60 -3.06
C GLY A 49 6.44 -9.52 -4.03
N LYS A 50 7.00 -8.95 -5.10
CA LYS A 50 7.73 -9.73 -6.09
C LYS A 50 8.98 -10.37 -5.50
N ALA A 51 9.69 -9.63 -4.65
CA ALA A 51 10.86 -10.15 -3.98
C ALA A 51 10.51 -11.30 -3.03
N ALA A 52 9.32 -11.26 -2.44
CA ALA A 52 8.83 -12.30 -1.54
C ALA A 52 8.11 -13.44 -2.25
N GLY A 53 7.94 -13.34 -3.57
CA GLY A 53 7.22 -14.34 -4.35
C GLY A 53 5.71 -14.30 -4.15
N GLU A 54 5.16 -13.15 -3.79
CA GLU A 54 3.74 -13.01 -3.55
C GLU A 54 2.99 -12.48 -4.77
N ASP A 55 1.67 -12.72 -4.78
CA ASP A 55 0.79 -12.21 -5.84
C ASP A 55 0.51 -10.73 -5.61
N THR A 56 1.01 -9.87 -6.50
CA THR A 56 0.84 -8.43 -6.39
C THR A 56 -0.29 -7.89 -7.27
N SER A 57 -1.16 -8.75 -7.77
CA SER A 57 -2.24 -8.35 -8.68
C SER A 57 -3.14 -7.25 -8.12
N SER A 58 -3.56 -7.39 -6.86
CA SER A 58 -4.40 -6.38 -6.20
C SER A 58 -3.75 -5.01 -6.17
N THR A 59 -2.47 -4.99 -5.83
CA THR A 59 -1.72 -3.74 -5.74
C THR A 59 -1.51 -3.14 -7.11
N GLU A 60 -1.25 -3.98 -8.11
CA GLU A 60 -1.10 -3.52 -9.50
C GLU A 60 -2.39 -2.92 -10.02
N GLU A 61 -3.53 -3.49 -9.63
CA GLU A 61 -4.83 -2.95 -10.00
C GLU A 61 -5.01 -1.52 -9.50
N LEU A 62 -4.53 -1.22 -8.31
CA LEU A 62 -4.58 0.13 -7.76
C LEU A 62 -3.86 1.12 -8.67
N LEU A 63 -2.74 0.73 -9.24
CA LEU A 63 -1.97 1.60 -10.13
C LEU A 63 -2.70 1.95 -11.41
N GLN A 64 -3.68 1.14 -11.79
CA GLN A 64 -4.46 1.37 -13.02
C GLN A 64 -5.66 2.29 -12.79
N LYS A 65 -5.94 2.65 -11.57
CA LYS A 65 -7.04 3.57 -11.23
C LYS A 65 -6.56 5.01 -11.20
#